data_909eec7820f075ddf782b3de89aaea0a
#
_entry.id   909eec7820f075ddf782b3de89aaea0a
#
_cell.length_a   1.000
_cell.length_b   1.000
_cell.length_c   1.000
_cell.angle_alpha   90.00
_cell.angle_beta   90.00
_cell.angle_gamma   90.00
#
_symmetry.space_group_name_H-M   'P 1'
#
loop_
_entity.id
_entity.type
_entity.pdbx_description
1 polymer ?
#
loop_
_entity_poly.entity_id
_entity_poly.type
_entity_poly.pdbx_seq_one_letter_code
_entity_poly.pdbx_strand_id
1 'polypeptide(L)'
;MLRAHDARTDLLPLLRDRDGVAHYPTGEVTVRFAQAPTDDAIRAFAKVQRVTLARRNALEPRQAVFAPAMHEWLPDVVDRLASAPGVARAWPVTVSRYERA
;
A
#
# COMPACT_ATOMS: atom_id res chain seq x y z
N MET A 1 6.83 0.03 -28.18
CA MET A 1 6.78 -0.32 -27.73
C MET A 1 6.39 -0.60 -27.04
N LEU A 2 6.15 -0.69 -26.70
CA LEU A 2 5.92 -0.96 -26.04
C LEU A 2 5.83 -1.75 -25.66
N ARG A 3 5.96 -1.89 -25.60
CA ARG A 3 6.10 -2.68 -24.97
C ARG A 3 5.29 -3.49 -24.58
N ALA A 4 5.33 -4.17 -24.83
CA ALA A 4 4.52 -5.17 -24.32
C ALA A 4 4.78 -5.50 -22.91
N HIS A 5 4.82 -4.55 -22.12
CA HIS A 5 4.85 -4.83 -20.71
C HIS A 5 3.44 -5.12 -20.27
N ASP A 6 3.26 -5.89 -19.25
CA ASP A 6 1.96 -6.23 -18.77
C ASP A 6 1.40 -5.12 -17.87
N ALA A 7 0.10 -5.16 -17.64
CA ALA A 7 -0.58 -4.17 -16.83
C ALA A 7 -0.05 -4.13 -15.40
N ARG A 8 0.52 -5.22 -14.96
CA ARG A 8 1.07 -5.31 -13.63
C ARG A 8 2.28 -4.42 -13.45
N THR A 9 3.12 -4.32 -14.45
CA THR A 9 4.27 -3.43 -14.42
C THR A 9 3.81 -1.98 -14.34
N ASP A 10 2.71 -1.65 -15.00
CA ASP A 10 2.15 -0.30 -14.96
C ASP A 10 1.58 0.04 -13.59
N LEU A 11 1.05 -0.97 -12.88
CA LEU A 11 0.37 -0.74 -11.62
C LEU A 11 1.32 -0.77 -10.41
N LEU A 12 2.47 -1.38 -10.55
CA LEU A 12 3.40 -1.60 -9.46
C LEU A 12 4.77 -1.01 -9.80
N PRO A 13 4.95 0.28 -9.57
CA PRO A 13 6.22 0.92 -9.91
C PRO A 13 7.36 0.37 -9.08
N LEU A 14 8.51 0.24 -9.70
CA LEU A 14 9.74 -0.16 -9.03
C LEU A 14 10.31 1.06 -8.32
N LEU A 15 10.62 0.90 -7.05
CA LEU A 15 11.23 1.93 -6.23
C LEU A 15 12.68 1.53 -5.96
N ARG A 16 13.57 2.51 -5.98
CA ARG A 16 14.99 2.24 -5.77
C ARG A 16 15.60 3.35 -4.93
N ASP A 17 16.34 2.96 -3.89
CA ASP A 17 17.00 3.95 -3.05
C ASP A 17 18.42 4.23 -3.55
N ARG A 18 19.12 5.13 -2.84
CA ARG A 18 20.46 5.57 -3.28
C ARG A 18 21.52 4.50 -3.13
N ASP A 19 21.29 3.49 -2.34
CA ASP A 19 22.25 2.42 -2.13
C ASP A 19 22.12 1.30 -3.16
N GLY A 20 21.23 1.47 -4.13
CA GLY A 20 21.04 0.47 -5.16
C GLY A 20 20.17 -0.69 -4.74
N VAL A 21 19.49 -0.57 -3.61
CA VAL A 21 18.54 -1.57 -3.17
C VAL A 21 17.23 -1.33 -3.89
N ALA A 22 16.77 -2.32 -4.63
CA ALA A 22 15.49 -2.24 -5.30
C ALA A 22 14.38 -2.59 -4.33
N HIS A 23 13.34 -1.76 -4.30
CA HIS A 23 12.17 -1.97 -3.48
C HIS A 23 11.01 -2.31 -4.39
N TYR A 24 10.51 -3.53 -4.29
CA TYR A 24 9.44 -4.03 -5.16
C TYR A 24 8.12 -3.92 -4.41
N PRO A 25 7.16 -3.11 -4.90
CA PRO A 25 5.86 -3.02 -4.25
C PRO A 25 5.13 -4.35 -4.32
N THR A 26 4.45 -4.70 -3.24
CA THR A 26 3.68 -5.94 -3.17
C THR A 26 2.25 -5.74 -3.67
N GLY A 27 1.84 -4.49 -3.90
CA GLY A 27 0.46 -4.16 -4.22
C GLY A 27 -0.36 -3.81 -2.99
N GLU A 28 0.24 -3.90 -1.81
CA GLU A 28 -0.42 -3.57 -0.56
C GLU A 28 0.01 -2.20 -0.07
N VAL A 29 -0.82 -1.61 0.78
CA VAL A 29 -0.56 -0.29 1.36
C VAL A 29 -0.69 -0.38 2.87
N THR A 30 0.32 0.12 3.58
CA THR A 30 0.22 0.28 5.02
C THR A 30 -0.44 1.62 5.31
N VAL A 31 -1.43 1.59 6.20
CA VAL A 31 -2.11 2.80 6.65
C VAL A 31 -1.89 2.94 8.15
N ARG A 32 -1.45 4.12 8.55
CA ARG A 32 -1.34 4.48 9.95
C ARG A 32 -2.45 5.44 10.28
N PHE A 33 -3.30 5.06 11.20
CA PHE A 33 -4.40 5.90 11.66
C PHE A 33 -3.93 6.83 12.77
N ALA A 34 -4.57 7.97 12.90
CA ALA A 34 -4.24 8.91 13.97
C ALA A 34 -4.52 8.30 15.36
N GLN A 35 -5.52 7.43 15.42
CA GLN A 35 -5.87 6.71 16.63
C GLN A 35 -6.12 5.25 16.26
N ALA A 36 -5.93 4.34 17.21
CA ALA A 36 -6.16 2.93 16.97
C ALA A 36 -7.64 2.70 16.66
N PRO A 37 -7.96 2.22 15.44
CA PRO A 37 -9.36 2.00 15.06
C PRO A 37 -9.89 0.70 15.65
N THR A 38 -11.20 0.66 15.86
CA THR A 38 -11.87 -0.59 16.19
C THR A 38 -11.98 -1.46 14.94
N ASP A 39 -12.29 -2.74 15.14
CA ASP A 39 -12.51 -3.63 14.00
C ASP A 39 -13.65 -3.15 13.11
N ASP A 40 -14.71 -2.62 13.70
CA ASP A 40 -15.83 -2.07 12.93
C ASP A 40 -15.38 -0.86 12.12
N ALA A 41 -14.58 0.01 12.70
CA ALA A 41 -14.06 1.17 12.00
C ALA A 41 -13.17 0.76 10.83
N ILE A 42 -12.37 -0.28 11.00
CA ILE A 42 -11.53 -0.80 9.92
C ILE A 42 -12.38 -1.37 8.80
N ARG A 43 -13.42 -2.12 9.13
CA ARG A 43 -14.30 -2.67 8.12
C ARG A 43 -15.02 -1.57 7.32
N ALA A 44 -15.47 -0.54 8.01
CA ALA A 44 -16.12 0.60 7.34
C ALA A 44 -15.12 1.33 6.45
N PHE A 45 -13.91 1.55 6.93
CA PHE A 45 -12.85 2.18 6.15
C PHE A 45 -12.56 1.39 4.87
N ALA A 46 -12.39 0.08 5.01
CA ALA A 46 -12.09 -0.78 3.87
C ALA A 46 -13.18 -0.70 2.81
N LYS A 47 -14.43 -0.71 3.25
CA LYS A 47 -15.57 -0.65 2.33
C LYS A 47 -15.62 0.69 1.59
N VAL A 48 -15.47 1.78 2.31
CA VAL A 48 -15.53 3.12 1.72
C VAL A 48 -14.37 3.34 0.75
N GLN A 49 -13.18 2.87 1.12
CA GLN A 49 -11.99 3.08 0.31
C GLN A 49 -11.79 2.01 -0.76
N ARG A 50 -12.65 1.01 -0.82
CA ARG A 50 -12.59 -0.08 -1.81
C ARG A 50 -11.28 -0.85 -1.69
N VAL A 51 -10.92 -1.18 -0.48
CA VAL A 51 -9.74 -1.98 -0.19
C VAL A 51 -10.15 -3.13 0.69
N THR A 52 -9.27 -4.13 0.79
CA THR A 52 -9.47 -5.29 1.63
C THR A 52 -8.42 -5.28 2.72
N LEU A 53 -8.82 -5.52 3.95
CA LEU A 53 -7.86 -5.64 5.04
C LEU A 53 -7.03 -6.91 4.84
N ALA A 54 -5.72 -6.74 4.68
CA ALA A 54 -4.82 -7.87 4.57
C ALA A 54 -4.40 -8.37 5.94
N ARG A 55 -4.02 -7.44 6.82
CA ARG A 55 -3.63 -7.78 8.19
C ARG A 55 -3.52 -6.54 9.05
N ARG A 56 -3.64 -6.72 10.34
CA ARG A 56 -3.35 -5.66 11.32
C ARG A 56 -1.97 -5.89 11.91
N ASN A 57 -1.31 -4.80 12.29
CA ASN A 57 -0.01 -4.88 12.95
C ASN A 57 -0.24 -5.11 14.45
N ALA A 58 0.17 -6.27 14.94
CA ALA A 58 -0.01 -6.62 16.35
C ALA A 58 0.81 -5.74 17.29
N LEU A 59 1.93 -5.20 16.82
CA LEU A 59 2.82 -4.38 17.62
C LEU A 59 2.47 -2.89 17.56
N GLU A 60 1.73 -2.47 16.54
CA GLU A 60 1.30 -1.09 16.39
C GLU A 60 -0.18 -1.08 16.03
N PRO A 61 -1.07 -0.93 17.04
CA PRO A 61 -2.51 -1.01 16.79
C PRO A 61 -3.06 0.03 15.83
N ARG A 62 -2.33 1.13 15.62
CA ARG A 62 -2.76 2.18 14.69
C ARG A 62 -2.45 1.86 13.24
N GLN A 63 -1.74 0.75 12.97
CA GLN A 63 -1.36 0.39 11.62
C GLN A 63 -2.12 -0.85 11.14
N ALA A 64 -2.47 -0.81 9.86
CA ALA A 64 -3.08 -1.95 9.19
C ALA A 64 -2.61 -1.95 7.75
N VAL A 65 -2.62 -3.11 7.12
CA VAL A 65 -2.22 -3.27 5.73
C VAL A 65 -3.44 -3.62 4.92
N PHE A 66 -3.63 -2.91 3.82
CA PHE A 66 -4.77 -3.10 2.94
C PHE A 66 -4.30 -3.42 1.53
N ALA A 67 -5.12 -4.17 0.82
CA ALA A 67 -4.92 -4.44 -0.61
C ALA A 67 -6.06 -3.82 -1.38
N PRO A 68 -5.81 -3.22 -2.55
CA PRO A 68 -6.90 -2.72 -3.39
C PRO A 68 -7.84 -3.84 -3.78
N ALA A 69 -9.13 -3.55 -3.78
CA ALA A 69 -10.13 -4.54 -4.18
C ALA A 69 -10.13 -4.79 -5.69
N MET A 70 -9.59 -3.84 -6.46
CA MET A 70 -9.51 -3.91 -7.90
C MET A 70 -8.13 -3.48 -8.34
N HIS A 71 -7.78 -3.78 -9.58
CA HIS A 71 -6.50 -3.33 -10.13
C HIS A 71 -6.53 -1.81 -10.26
N GLU A 72 -5.66 -1.16 -9.52
CA GLU A 72 -5.53 0.28 -9.54
C GLU A 72 -4.04 0.64 -9.55
N TRP A 73 -3.73 1.82 -10.08
CA TRP A 73 -2.38 2.37 -10.03
C TRP A 73 -2.01 2.63 -8.57
N LEU A 74 -0.96 1.96 -8.10
CA LEU A 74 -0.61 1.96 -6.68
C LEU A 74 -0.41 3.37 -6.09
N PRO A 75 0.29 4.30 -6.74
CA PRO A 75 0.41 5.65 -6.20
C PRO A 75 -0.93 6.35 -5.97
N ASP A 76 -1.91 6.11 -6.83
CA ASP A 76 -3.24 6.69 -6.66
C ASP A 76 -3.94 6.11 -5.43
N VAL A 77 -3.76 4.81 -5.20
CA VAL A 77 -4.32 4.16 -4.02
C VAL A 77 -3.69 4.74 -2.75
N VAL A 78 -2.36 4.88 -2.74
CA VAL A 78 -1.65 5.45 -1.60
C VAL A 78 -2.17 6.86 -1.31
N ASP A 79 -2.29 7.69 -2.34
CA ASP A 79 -2.76 9.06 -2.18
C ASP A 79 -4.19 9.10 -1.65
N ARG A 80 -5.05 8.24 -2.17
CA ARG A 80 -6.45 8.18 -1.73
C ARG A 80 -6.52 7.79 -0.25
N LEU A 81 -5.78 6.77 0.14
CA LEU A 81 -5.80 6.32 1.53
C LEU A 81 -5.16 7.35 2.46
N ALA A 82 -4.09 7.99 2.02
CA ALA A 82 -3.43 9.01 2.82
C ALA A 82 -4.33 10.22 3.07
N SER A 83 -5.25 10.48 2.16
CA SER A 83 -6.17 11.62 2.27
C SER A 83 -7.46 11.28 3.00
N ALA A 84 -7.67 10.03 3.37
CA ALA A 84 -8.90 9.61 4.02
C ALA A 84 -8.98 10.16 5.45
N PRO A 85 -10.19 10.48 5.94
CA PRO A 85 -10.35 10.97 7.31
C PRO A 85 -9.82 9.95 8.31
N GLY A 86 -9.13 10.45 9.33
CA GLY A 86 -8.58 9.60 10.38
C GLY A 86 -7.26 8.94 10.07
N VAL A 87 -6.73 9.11 8.86
CA VAL A 87 -5.45 8.54 8.45
C VAL A 87 -4.35 9.57 8.69
N ALA A 88 -3.33 9.17 9.44
CA ALA A 88 -2.16 10.00 9.66
C ALA A 88 -1.16 9.85 8.52
N ARG A 89 -1.05 8.65 7.95
CA ARG A 89 -0.05 8.37 6.94
C ARG A 89 -0.39 7.09 6.17
N ALA A 90 0.05 7.01 4.93
CA ALA A 90 -0.06 5.79 4.13
C ALA A 90 1.16 5.64 3.25
N TRP A 91 1.62 4.41 3.05
CA TRP A 91 2.78 4.14 2.21
C TRP A 91 2.70 2.72 1.65
N PRO A 92 3.32 2.48 0.48
CA PRO A 92 3.28 1.15 -0.12
C PRO A 92 4.12 0.16 0.66
N VAL A 93 3.66 -1.09 0.72
CA VAL A 93 4.46 -2.18 1.26
C VAL A 93 5.42 -2.64 0.18
N THR A 94 6.70 -2.75 0.54
CA THR A 94 7.71 -3.16 -0.41
C THR A 94 8.54 -4.32 0.14
N VAL A 95 9.12 -5.07 -0.77
CA VAL A 95 10.11 -6.09 -0.46
C VAL A 95 11.43 -5.58 -1.00
N SER A 96 12.45 -5.52 -0.13
CA SER A 96 13.77 -5.03 -0.52
C SER A 96 14.63 -6.18 -1.04
N ARG A 97 15.42 -5.88 -2.07
CA ARG A 97 16.26 -6.87 -2.67
C ARG A 97 17.49 -6.21 -3.24
N TYR A 98 18.67 -6.74 -2.90
CA TYR A 98 19.90 -6.25 -3.49
C TYR A 98 20.03 -6.74 -4.91
N GLU A 99 20.41 -5.82 -5.79
CA GLU A 99 20.70 -6.14 -7.17
C GLU A 99 22.18 -6.29 -7.35
N ARG A 100 22.60 -7.43 -7.78
CA ARG A 100 23.99 -7.64 -8.05
C ARG A 100 24.27 -7.42 -9.50
N ALA A 101 25.29 -6.67 -9.73
CA ALA A 101 25.69 -6.40 -11.11
C ALA A 101 26.19 -7.66 -11.78
#